data_922b8d848bc7a25ba6a535740e4acf7e
#
_entry.id   922b8d848bc7a25ba6a535740e4acf7e
#
_cell.length_a   1.000
_cell.length_b   1.000
_cell.length_c   1.000
_cell.angle_alpha   90.00
_cell.angle_beta   90.00
_cell.angle_gamma   90.00
#
_symmetry.space_group_name_H-M   'P 1'
#
loop_
_entity.id
_entity.type
_entity.pdbx_description
1 polymer ?
#
loop_
_entity_poly.entity_id
_entity_poly.type
_entity_poly.pdbx_seq_one_letter_code
_entity_poly.pdbx_strand_id
1 'polypeptide(L)'
;ERQHMVSERARANSCAIVYVNQVCGQDELVFDGGSMVFDHRGDMLMRAEQFGESLSFIDIEVNESDVASGIPVVEVSKASRASGAKFEGTIAPSASDMEQVFGALVLGTRDYVRKNGFTDVVIGLSGGIDSALVAAIAVEALGSQHVHGVSMPSRYSSEGSRTDAAILASNLGVDMQTISIEPAFSAYLDMTAESFAGKAADLTEENLQSRVRGTTLMALSNKFGWMVLTTGNKSELAVGYFTLYGDSVGGYAVIKDLLKTTVYELCRFVNSRAGREIIPEAVITKPPSAELRPD
;
A
#
# COMPACT_ATOMS: atom_id res chain seq x y z
N GLU A 1 21.11 1.10 -5.38
CA GLU A 1 21.68 2.43 -5.11
C GLU A 1 22.23 2.50 -3.67
N ARG A 2 21.44 2.30 -2.60
CA ARG A 2 21.85 2.33 -1.19
C ARG A 2 22.99 1.34 -0.88
N GLN A 3 22.89 0.09 -1.33
CA GLN A 3 23.92 -0.93 -1.19
C GLN A 3 25.27 -0.47 -1.77
N HIS A 4 25.25 0.08 -2.98
CA HIS A 4 26.45 0.58 -3.64
C HIS A 4 27.09 1.73 -2.84
N MET A 5 26.29 2.68 -2.40
CA MET A 5 26.77 3.81 -1.59
C MET A 5 27.43 3.35 -0.29
N VAL A 6 26.85 2.41 0.45
CA VAL A 6 27.40 1.92 1.72
C VAL A 6 28.71 1.15 1.47
N SER A 7 28.75 0.29 0.44
CA SER A 7 29.97 -0.42 0.01
C SER A 7 31.12 0.53 -0.33
N GLU A 8 30.85 1.57 -1.13
CA GLU A 8 31.86 2.59 -1.46
C GLU A 8 32.37 3.34 -0.23
N ARG A 9 31.48 3.64 0.72
CA ARG A 9 31.86 4.29 1.99
C ARG A 9 32.74 3.41 2.85
N ALA A 10 32.44 2.12 2.95
CA ALA A 10 33.26 1.15 3.67
C ALA A 10 34.67 1.08 3.08
N ARG A 11 34.77 0.98 1.76
CA ARG A 11 36.05 0.94 1.02
C ARG A 11 36.84 2.23 1.16
N ALA A 12 36.21 3.38 0.97
CA ALA A 12 36.88 4.68 1.01
C ALA A 12 37.45 5.00 2.40
N ASN A 13 36.81 4.52 3.46
CA ASN A 13 37.26 4.74 4.84
C ASN A 13 38.01 3.56 5.44
N SER A 14 38.22 2.47 4.68
CA SER A 14 38.87 1.24 5.14
C SER A 14 38.32 0.72 6.48
N CYS A 15 37.00 0.80 6.66
CA CYS A 15 36.32 0.36 7.87
C CYS A 15 35.10 -0.50 7.56
N ALA A 16 34.77 -1.42 8.48
CA ALA A 16 33.51 -2.13 8.40
C ALA A 16 32.35 -1.18 8.69
N ILE A 17 31.25 -1.32 7.93
CA ILE A 17 30.04 -0.54 8.15
C ILE A 17 28.87 -1.45 8.47
N VAL A 18 28.22 -1.20 9.60
CA VAL A 18 26.94 -1.79 9.97
C VAL A 18 25.85 -0.74 9.74
N TYR A 19 25.09 -0.94 8.69
CA TYR A 19 23.94 -0.10 8.35
C TYR A 19 22.66 -0.75 8.87
N VAL A 20 22.00 -0.12 9.83
CA VAL A 20 20.73 -0.58 10.39
C VAL A 20 19.62 0.37 9.96
N ASN A 21 18.58 -0.16 9.32
CA ASN A 21 17.43 0.60 8.88
C ASN A 21 16.18 0.18 9.65
N GLN A 22 15.22 1.08 9.78
CA GLN A 22 13.91 0.80 10.35
C GLN A 22 13.04 -0.04 9.40
N VAL A 23 12.05 -0.73 9.95
CA VAL A 23 10.96 -1.37 9.23
C VAL A 23 9.66 -0.80 9.77
N CYS A 24 9.09 0.18 9.10
CA CYS A 24 7.78 0.72 9.45
C CYS A 24 7.22 1.64 8.36
N GLY A 25 5.89 1.84 8.38
CA GLY A 25 5.21 2.98 7.78
C GLY A 25 5.04 4.09 8.81
N GLN A 26 5.32 5.33 8.43
CA GLN A 26 5.11 6.51 9.27
C GLN A 26 4.57 7.64 8.40
N ASP A 27 3.30 7.98 8.58
CA ASP A 27 2.55 8.90 7.73
C ASP A 27 2.68 8.48 6.24
N GLU A 28 3.32 9.28 5.41
CA GLU A 28 3.57 8.98 4.00
C GLU A 28 4.94 8.37 3.70
N LEU A 29 5.75 8.11 4.74
CA LEU A 29 7.06 7.49 4.61
C LEU A 29 7.00 6.01 4.90
N VAL A 30 7.78 5.22 4.15
CA VAL A 30 7.97 3.80 4.39
C VAL A 30 9.46 3.49 4.52
N PHE A 31 9.83 2.87 5.64
CA PHE A 31 11.17 2.39 5.90
C PHE A 31 11.21 0.89 5.66
N ASP A 32 11.94 0.50 4.65
CA ASP A 32 11.93 -0.86 4.08
C ASP A 32 12.82 -1.88 4.80
N GLY A 33 13.57 -1.47 5.82
CA GLY A 33 14.54 -2.34 6.44
C GLY A 33 15.74 -2.61 5.53
N GLY A 34 16.02 -3.89 5.23
CA GLY A 34 17.14 -4.28 4.40
C GLY A 34 18.49 -3.83 4.99
N SER A 35 18.64 -3.98 6.31
CA SER A 35 19.88 -3.67 7.02
C SER A 35 21.04 -4.48 6.45
N MET A 36 22.26 -3.90 6.43
CA MET A 36 23.41 -4.48 5.73
C MET A 36 24.69 -4.35 6.56
N VAL A 37 25.60 -5.29 6.36
CA VAL A 37 26.96 -5.22 6.93
C VAL A 37 27.96 -5.39 5.78
N PHE A 38 28.95 -4.52 5.76
CA PHE A 38 30.07 -4.55 4.82
C PHE A 38 31.38 -4.60 5.60
N ASP A 39 32.36 -5.30 5.06
CA ASP A 39 33.74 -5.27 5.57
C ASP A 39 34.48 -4.00 5.12
N HIS A 40 35.71 -3.85 5.57
CA HIS A 40 36.61 -2.74 5.23
C HIS A 40 36.99 -2.67 3.73
N ARG A 41 36.73 -3.72 2.97
CA ARG A 41 36.95 -3.77 1.51
C ARG A 41 35.70 -3.39 0.72
N GLY A 42 34.57 -3.22 1.42
CA GLY A 42 33.27 -2.97 0.81
C GLY A 42 32.55 -4.23 0.32
N ASP A 43 33.02 -5.40 0.76
CA ASP A 43 32.35 -6.66 0.46
C ASP A 43 31.17 -6.85 1.43
N MET A 44 30.02 -7.28 0.89
CA MET A 44 28.81 -7.49 1.70
C MET A 44 28.94 -8.77 2.51
N LEU A 45 28.84 -8.65 3.82
CA LEU A 45 28.86 -9.77 4.75
C LEU A 45 27.46 -10.23 5.16
N MET A 46 26.48 -9.31 5.19
CA MET A 46 25.11 -9.60 5.61
C MET A 46 24.14 -8.63 4.93
N ARG A 47 22.96 -9.12 4.59
CA ARG A 47 21.78 -8.31 4.27
C ARG A 47 20.54 -8.94 4.88
N ALA A 48 19.79 -8.18 5.67
CA ALA A 48 18.48 -8.56 6.18
C ALA A 48 17.41 -8.49 5.10
N GLU A 49 16.30 -9.18 5.33
CA GLU A 49 15.12 -9.07 4.46
C GLU A 49 14.53 -7.65 4.49
N GLN A 50 13.82 -7.30 3.41
CA GLN A 50 13.05 -6.06 3.33
C GLN A 50 11.64 -6.28 3.88
N PHE A 51 11.02 -5.21 4.42
CA PHE A 51 9.65 -5.13 4.94
C PHE A 51 9.31 -6.06 6.11
N GLY A 52 10.33 -6.71 6.71
CA GLY A 52 10.20 -7.57 7.88
C GLY A 52 11.19 -7.18 8.97
N GLU A 53 10.74 -7.15 10.22
CA GLU A 53 11.63 -6.98 11.38
C GLU A 53 12.47 -8.24 11.58
N SER A 54 13.76 -8.08 11.85
CA SER A 54 14.66 -9.20 12.09
C SER A 54 15.75 -8.85 13.11
N LEU A 55 16.24 -9.86 13.80
CA LEU A 55 17.42 -9.79 14.64
C LEU A 55 18.47 -10.73 14.06
N SER A 56 19.60 -10.16 13.65
CA SER A 56 20.69 -10.91 13.04
C SER A 56 21.99 -10.73 13.84
N PHE A 57 22.81 -11.76 13.83
CA PHE A 57 24.13 -11.76 14.48
C PHE A 57 25.20 -12.06 13.43
N ILE A 58 26.31 -11.34 13.51
CA ILE A 58 27.47 -11.56 12.64
C ILE A 58 28.74 -11.17 13.39
N ASP A 59 29.80 -11.95 13.22
CA ASP A 59 31.14 -11.60 13.68
C ASP A 59 31.86 -10.84 12.56
N ILE A 60 32.39 -9.66 12.91
CA ILE A 60 33.10 -8.77 11.99
C ILE A 60 34.59 -8.76 12.38
N GLU A 61 35.46 -8.93 11.40
CA GLU A 61 36.90 -8.69 11.61
C GLU A 61 37.15 -7.19 11.60
N VAL A 62 37.65 -6.68 12.74
CA VAL A 62 38.09 -5.29 12.86
C VAL A 62 39.60 -5.23 12.83
N ASN A 63 40.16 -4.38 11.97
CA ASN A 63 41.58 -4.11 11.98
C ASN A 63 41.93 -3.35 13.26
N GLU A 64 43.06 -3.70 13.88
CA GLU A 64 43.64 -2.88 14.94
C GLU A 64 43.97 -1.51 14.33
N SER A 65 43.23 -0.49 14.71
CA SER A 65 43.57 0.88 14.35
C SER A 65 44.45 1.47 15.44
N ASP A 66 45.47 2.21 15.06
CA ASP A 66 46.16 3.09 16.00
C ASP A 66 45.14 4.04 16.60
N VAL A 67 44.80 3.85 17.86
CA VAL A 67 43.91 4.75 18.59
C VAL A 67 44.58 6.13 18.56
N ALA A 68 43.92 7.08 17.88
CA ALA A 68 44.43 8.44 17.80
C ALA A 68 44.68 8.95 19.24
N SER A 69 45.92 9.26 19.55
CA SER A 69 46.32 9.75 20.85
C SER A 69 45.55 11.04 21.17
N GLY A 70 44.76 11.02 22.24
CA GLY A 70 43.97 12.17 22.68
C GLY A 70 42.45 11.98 22.74
N ILE A 71 41.94 10.83 22.26
CA ILE A 71 40.51 10.48 22.45
C ILE A 71 40.38 9.77 23.82
N PRO A 72 39.46 10.23 24.73
CA PRO A 72 39.20 9.55 25.98
C PRO A 72 38.69 8.11 25.70
N VAL A 73 39.36 7.12 26.27
CA VAL A 73 38.96 5.72 26.19
C VAL A 73 38.28 5.32 27.49
N VAL A 74 37.05 4.81 27.38
CA VAL A 74 36.31 4.25 28.52
C VAL A 74 36.33 2.72 28.38
N GLU A 75 36.98 2.04 29.26
CA GLU A 75 36.99 0.58 29.32
C GLU A 75 35.66 0.10 29.93
N VAL A 76 34.80 -0.50 29.10
CA VAL A 76 33.45 -0.95 29.48
C VAL A 76 33.49 -2.37 30.06
N SER A 77 34.41 -3.24 29.62
CA SER A 77 34.53 -4.62 30.05
C SER A 77 35.98 -5.12 29.89
N LYS A 78 36.46 -5.85 30.89
CA LYS A 78 37.73 -6.58 30.83
C LYS A 78 37.57 -8.03 30.39
N ALA A 79 36.34 -8.52 30.20
CA ALA A 79 36.09 -9.89 29.83
C ALA A 79 36.45 -10.13 28.37
N SER A 80 37.46 -10.97 28.14
CA SER A 80 37.66 -11.53 26.80
C SER A 80 36.52 -12.51 26.51
N ARG A 81 35.92 -12.41 25.32
CA ARG A 81 34.90 -13.37 24.89
C ARG A 81 35.56 -14.75 24.77
N ALA A 82 34.96 -15.76 25.37
CA ALA A 82 35.35 -17.15 25.13
C ALA A 82 35.17 -17.45 23.64
N SER A 83 36.10 -18.15 23.01
CA SER A 83 36.00 -18.57 21.62
C SER A 83 34.76 -19.46 21.44
N GLY A 84 33.69 -18.90 20.95
CA GLY A 84 32.45 -19.60 20.56
C GLY A 84 32.40 -19.84 19.06
N ALA A 85 31.33 -20.49 18.59
CA ALA A 85 31.06 -20.59 17.16
C ALA A 85 30.99 -19.20 16.51
N LYS A 86 31.64 -19.03 15.37
CA LYS A 86 31.52 -17.81 14.56
C LYS A 86 30.07 -17.69 14.04
N PHE A 87 29.51 -16.48 14.13
CA PHE A 87 28.28 -16.16 13.47
C PHE A 87 28.57 -15.70 12.05
N GLU A 88 28.12 -16.46 11.07
CA GLU A 88 28.20 -16.08 9.67
C GLU A 88 26.96 -15.29 9.27
N GLY A 89 27.14 -14.22 8.50
CA GLY A 89 26.04 -13.41 8.01
C GLY A 89 25.27 -14.11 6.90
N THR A 90 23.96 -13.89 6.87
CA THR A 90 23.10 -14.33 5.75
C THR A 90 22.83 -13.15 4.83
N ILE A 91 22.95 -13.37 3.52
CA ILE A 91 22.61 -12.34 2.51
C ILE A 91 21.25 -12.71 1.91
N ALA A 92 20.20 -12.03 2.39
CA ALA A 92 18.86 -12.17 1.82
C ALA A 92 18.83 -11.72 0.36
N PRO A 93 18.04 -12.34 -0.53
CA PRO A 93 17.90 -11.88 -1.91
C PRO A 93 17.36 -10.45 -1.98
N SER A 94 17.76 -9.70 -3.01
CA SER A 94 17.15 -8.39 -3.28
C SER A 94 15.74 -8.59 -3.80
N ALA A 95 14.78 -7.88 -3.26
CA ALA A 95 13.44 -7.81 -3.82
C ALA A 95 13.46 -7.16 -5.22
N SER A 96 12.67 -7.66 -6.15
CA SER A 96 12.42 -7.02 -7.45
C SER A 96 11.68 -5.70 -7.28
N ASP A 97 11.64 -4.87 -8.30
CA ASP A 97 10.97 -3.56 -8.23
C ASP A 97 9.48 -3.70 -7.85
N MET A 98 8.77 -4.68 -8.41
CA MET A 98 7.36 -4.92 -8.08
C MET A 98 7.19 -5.44 -6.64
N GLU A 99 8.08 -6.30 -6.16
CA GLU A 99 8.08 -6.74 -4.76
C GLU A 99 8.34 -5.56 -3.81
N GLN A 100 9.26 -4.66 -4.15
CA GLN A 100 9.54 -3.48 -3.35
C GLN A 100 8.33 -2.53 -3.28
N VAL A 101 7.71 -2.24 -4.42
CA VAL A 101 6.52 -1.38 -4.48
C VAL A 101 5.36 -2.01 -3.72
N PHE A 102 5.06 -3.29 -3.96
CA PHE A 102 3.99 -4.00 -3.28
C PHE A 102 4.24 -4.07 -1.76
N GLY A 103 5.45 -4.44 -1.36
CA GLY A 103 5.84 -4.51 0.06
C GLY A 103 5.71 -3.16 0.78
N ALA A 104 6.10 -2.07 0.12
CA ALA A 104 5.94 -0.72 0.65
C ALA A 104 4.47 -0.33 0.85
N LEU A 105 3.60 -0.64 -0.12
CA LEU A 105 2.16 -0.37 -0.02
C LEU A 105 1.50 -1.19 1.09
N VAL A 106 1.86 -2.46 1.22
CA VAL A 106 1.35 -3.35 2.28
C VAL A 106 1.80 -2.86 3.66
N LEU A 107 3.10 -2.58 3.82
CA LEU A 107 3.66 -2.09 5.09
C LEU A 107 3.08 -0.74 5.48
N GLY A 108 3.02 0.21 4.54
CA GLY A 108 2.45 1.54 4.76
C GLY A 108 0.99 1.48 5.16
N THR A 109 0.18 0.68 4.44
CA THR A 109 -1.25 0.50 4.76
C THR A 109 -1.44 -0.12 6.14
N ARG A 110 -0.73 -1.21 6.45
CA ARG A 110 -0.81 -1.90 7.74
C ARG A 110 -0.50 -0.96 8.89
N ASP A 111 0.62 -0.27 8.78
CA ASP A 111 1.12 0.56 9.87
C ASP A 111 0.29 1.82 10.05
N TYR A 112 -0.17 2.45 8.95
CA TYR A 112 -1.06 3.61 9.03
C TYR A 112 -2.38 3.27 9.72
N VAL A 113 -3.03 2.19 9.31
CA VAL A 113 -4.29 1.75 9.92
C VAL A 113 -4.09 1.47 11.42
N ARG A 114 -3.09 0.67 11.77
CA ARG A 114 -2.85 0.26 13.17
C ARG A 114 -2.40 1.41 14.07
N LYS A 115 -1.50 2.27 13.61
CA LYS A 115 -0.98 3.41 14.37
C LYS A 115 -2.04 4.48 14.64
N ASN A 116 -3.04 4.58 13.77
CA ASN A 116 -4.20 5.45 13.99
C ASN A 116 -5.31 4.79 14.82
N GLY A 117 -5.06 3.59 15.37
CA GLY A 117 -6.00 2.92 16.29
C GLY A 117 -7.15 2.17 15.60
N PHE A 118 -7.07 1.97 14.28
CA PHE A 118 -8.05 1.18 13.54
C PHE A 118 -7.60 -0.28 13.43
N THR A 119 -8.56 -1.18 13.43
CA THR A 119 -8.37 -2.62 13.17
C THR A 119 -8.94 -3.02 11.83
N ASP A 120 -9.97 -2.32 11.38
CA ASP A 120 -10.79 -2.66 10.23
C ASP A 120 -10.85 -1.52 9.22
N VAL A 121 -10.99 -1.88 7.96
CA VAL A 121 -11.09 -0.92 6.86
C VAL A 121 -12.31 -1.20 5.98
N VAL A 122 -12.84 -0.17 5.34
CA VAL A 122 -13.92 -0.29 4.36
C VAL A 122 -13.48 0.29 3.01
N ILE A 123 -13.85 -0.41 1.93
CA ILE A 123 -13.46 -0.08 0.55
C ILE A 123 -14.69 -0.15 -0.36
N GLY A 124 -14.89 0.87 -1.18
CA GLY A 124 -15.83 0.81 -2.28
C GLY A 124 -15.32 -0.09 -3.41
N LEU A 125 -15.97 -1.22 -3.65
CA LEU A 125 -15.64 -2.16 -4.72
C LEU A 125 -16.49 -1.83 -5.96
N SER A 126 -15.89 -1.13 -6.91
CA SER A 126 -16.55 -0.70 -8.15
C SER A 126 -16.51 -1.76 -9.26
N GLY A 127 -15.72 -2.82 -9.09
CA GLY A 127 -15.36 -3.73 -10.18
C GLY A 127 -14.27 -3.16 -11.10
N GLY A 128 -13.67 -2.01 -10.76
CA GLY A 128 -12.52 -1.43 -11.45
C GLY A 128 -11.18 -1.88 -10.88
N ILE A 129 -10.12 -1.74 -11.69
CA ILE A 129 -8.78 -2.23 -11.37
C ILE A 129 -8.17 -1.57 -10.13
N ASP A 130 -8.43 -0.28 -9.89
CA ASP A 130 -7.88 0.47 -8.77
C ASP A 130 -8.45 -0.05 -7.44
N SER A 131 -9.76 -0.19 -7.34
CA SER A 131 -10.43 -0.76 -6.17
C SER A 131 -10.01 -2.22 -5.92
N ALA A 132 -9.75 -2.97 -7.00
CA ALA A 132 -9.28 -4.35 -6.91
C ALA A 132 -7.86 -4.44 -6.33
N LEU A 133 -6.95 -3.58 -6.77
CA LEU A 133 -5.59 -3.53 -6.23
C LEU A 133 -5.60 -3.08 -4.77
N VAL A 134 -6.36 -2.03 -4.42
CA VAL A 134 -6.47 -1.55 -3.03
C VAL A 134 -7.01 -2.65 -2.11
N ALA A 135 -8.03 -3.40 -2.55
CA ALA A 135 -8.55 -4.52 -1.77
C ALA A 135 -7.50 -5.63 -1.56
N ALA A 136 -6.75 -5.98 -2.60
CA ALA A 136 -5.69 -6.98 -2.50
C ALA A 136 -4.56 -6.55 -1.54
N ILE A 137 -4.14 -5.28 -1.60
CA ILE A 137 -3.15 -4.70 -0.68
C ILE A 137 -3.68 -4.70 0.75
N ALA A 138 -4.94 -4.29 0.96
CA ALA A 138 -5.56 -4.25 2.28
C ALA A 138 -5.65 -5.65 2.92
N VAL A 139 -6.01 -6.67 2.13
CA VAL A 139 -6.07 -8.06 2.60
C VAL A 139 -4.68 -8.58 2.98
N GLU A 140 -3.65 -8.30 2.18
CA GLU A 140 -2.28 -8.67 2.53
C GLU A 140 -1.78 -7.94 3.79
N ALA A 141 -2.19 -6.68 3.98
CA ALA A 141 -1.77 -5.86 5.11
C ALA A 141 -2.45 -6.22 6.44
N LEU A 142 -3.73 -6.57 6.41
CA LEU A 142 -4.58 -6.66 7.60
C LEU A 142 -5.21 -8.05 7.80
N GLY A 143 -5.31 -8.86 6.73
CA GLY A 143 -6.11 -10.08 6.69
C GLY A 143 -7.53 -9.81 6.20
N SER A 144 -8.11 -10.79 5.49
CA SER A 144 -9.42 -10.63 4.84
C SER A 144 -10.57 -10.33 5.83
N GLN A 145 -10.48 -10.83 7.07
CA GLN A 145 -11.46 -10.61 8.12
C GLN A 145 -11.57 -9.14 8.59
N HIS A 146 -10.58 -8.31 8.28
CA HIS A 146 -10.53 -6.89 8.64
C HIS A 146 -10.78 -5.95 7.45
N VAL A 147 -11.17 -6.50 6.31
CA VAL A 147 -11.46 -5.74 5.09
C VAL A 147 -12.93 -5.91 4.72
N HIS A 148 -13.66 -4.81 4.66
CA HIS A 148 -15.08 -4.79 4.35
C HIS A 148 -15.32 -4.15 2.98
N GLY A 149 -15.81 -4.94 2.03
CA GLY A 149 -16.13 -4.50 0.68
C GLY A 149 -17.55 -3.95 0.59
N VAL A 150 -17.74 -2.86 -0.14
CA VAL A 150 -19.07 -2.30 -0.40
C VAL A 150 -19.24 -2.04 -1.89
N SER A 151 -20.13 -2.79 -2.54
CA SER A 151 -20.59 -2.48 -3.89
C SER A 151 -21.75 -1.47 -3.83
N MET A 152 -21.63 -0.37 -4.54
CA MET A 152 -22.61 0.73 -4.50
C MET A 152 -23.15 1.06 -5.91
N PRO A 153 -23.96 0.15 -6.49
CA PRO A 153 -24.47 0.33 -7.85
C PRO A 153 -25.46 1.47 -7.95
N SER A 154 -25.45 2.14 -9.12
CA SER A 154 -26.50 3.04 -9.61
C SER A 154 -27.15 2.43 -10.86
N ARG A 155 -28.10 3.16 -11.48
CA ARG A 155 -28.72 2.81 -12.76
C ARG A 155 -27.72 2.68 -13.93
N TYR A 156 -26.53 3.24 -13.79
CA TYR A 156 -25.46 3.24 -14.80
C TYR A 156 -24.43 2.13 -14.58
N SER A 157 -24.51 1.43 -13.45
CA SER A 157 -23.55 0.37 -13.13
C SER A 157 -23.83 -0.89 -13.93
N SER A 158 -22.84 -1.33 -14.72
CA SER A 158 -22.95 -2.53 -15.55
C SER A 158 -23.07 -3.80 -14.71
N GLU A 159 -23.70 -4.82 -15.26
CA GLU A 159 -23.78 -6.13 -14.63
C GLU A 159 -22.37 -6.76 -14.51
N GLY A 160 -21.52 -6.55 -15.53
CA GLY A 160 -20.14 -7.01 -15.53
C GLY A 160 -19.35 -6.47 -14.33
N SER A 161 -19.43 -5.18 -14.06
CA SER A 161 -18.71 -4.58 -12.92
C SER A 161 -19.19 -5.08 -11.56
N ARG A 162 -20.49 -5.33 -11.42
CA ARG A 162 -21.03 -5.96 -10.18
C ARG A 162 -20.55 -7.39 -10.00
N THR A 163 -20.53 -8.15 -11.09
CA THR A 163 -20.01 -9.54 -11.10
C THR A 163 -18.52 -9.58 -10.78
N ASP A 164 -17.72 -8.71 -11.41
CA ASP A 164 -16.29 -8.61 -11.18
C ASP A 164 -15.95 -8.27 -9.72
N ALA A 165 -16.69 -7.34 -9.11
CA ALA A 165 -16.54 -7.01 -7.69
C ALA A 165 -16.86 -8.20 -6.79
N ALA A 166 -17.91 -8.97 -7.09
CA ALA A 166 -18.28 -10.16 -6.32
C ALA A 166 -17.24 -11.28 -6.44
N ILE A 167 -16.72 -11.53 -7.65
CA ILE A 167 -15.66 -12.52 -7.89
C ILE A 167 -14.40 -12.11 -7.13
N LEU A 168 -13.99 -10.86 -7.21
CA LEU A 168 -12.83 -10.33 -6.49
C LEU A 168 -12.97 -10.54 -4.97
N ALA A 169 -14.11 -10.13 -4.39
CA ALA A 169 -14.38 -10.29 -2.97
C ALA A 169 -14.30 -11.77 -2.54
N SER A 170 -14.89 -12.68 -3.34
CA SER A 170 -14.80 -14.12 -3.12
C SER A 170 -13.37 -14.64 -3.18
N ASN A 171 -12.58 -14.22 -4.19
CA ASN A 171 -11.20 -14.63 -4.36
C ASN A 171 -10.29 -14.18 -3.21
N LEU A 172 -10.58 -13.00 -2.64
CA LEU A 172 -9.86 -12.41 -1.50
C LEU A 172 -10.40 -12.92 -0.14
N GLY A 173 -11.56 -13.57 -0.09
CA GLY A 173 -12.23 -13.95 1.15
C GLY A 173 -12.74 -12.75 1.96
N VAL A 174 -13.11 -11.67 1.28
CA VAL A 174 -13.60 -10.42 1.86
C VAL A 174 -15.12 -10.46 1.99
N ASP A 175 -15.65 -10.06 3.13
CA ASP A 175 -17.08 -9.82 3.29
C ASP A 175 -17.52 -8.61 2.47
N MET A 176 -18.48 -8.81 1.57
CA MET A 176 -18.96 -7.77 0.68
C MET A 176 -20.47 -7.58 0.79
N GLN A 177 -20.88 -6.36 1.07
CA GLN A 177 -22.29 -5.97 1.00
C GLN A 177 -22.59 -5.11 -0.23
N THR A 178 -23.85 -5.16 -0.68
CA THR A 178 -24.32 -4.31 -1.77
C THR A 178 -25.31 -3.28 -1.23
N ILE A 179 -25.01 -1.99 -1.44
CA ILE A 179 -25.86 -0.87 -1.04
C ILE A 179 -26.12 -0.02 -2.29
N SER A 180 -27.30 -0.13 -2.87
CA SER A 180 -27.67 0.72 -4.01
C SER A 180 -27.72 2.19 -3.60
N ILE A 181 -27.03 3.06 -4.36
CA ILE A 181 -27.11 4.52 -4.16
C ILE A 181 -28.34 5.15 -4.81
N GLU A 182 -29.09 4.38 -5.59
CA GLU A 182 -30.19 4.88 -6.42
C GLU A 182 -31.25 5.67 -5.63
N PRO A 183 -31.71 5.21 -4.44
CA PRO A 183 -32.71 5.97 -3.67
C PRO A 183 -32.21 7.35 -3.25
N ALA A 184 -30.95 7.45 -2.75
CA ALA A 184 -30.38 8.72 -2.35
C ALA A 184 -30.08 9.63 -3.54
N PHE A 185 -29.56 9.07 -4.62
CA PHE A 185 -29.30 9.80 -5.85
C PHE A 185 -30.57 10.40 -6.43
N SER A 186 -31.65 9.62 -6.55
CA SER A 186 -32.96 10.10 -7.01
C SER A 186 -33.52 11.20 -6.10
N ALA A 187 -33.43 11.03 -4.77
CA ALA A 187 -33.88 12.04 -3.83
C ALA A 187 -33.13 13.39 -3.99
N TYR A 188 -31.83 13.36 -4.25
CA TYR A 188 -31.07 14.58 -4.54
C TYR A 188 -31.50 15.24 -5.86
N LEU A 189 -31.74 14.45 -6.92
CA LEU A 189 -32.25 15.00 -8.18
C LEU A 189 -33.61 15.67 -8.00
N ASP A 190 -34.53 15.05 -7.25
CA ASP A 190 -35.86 15.61 -6.94
C ASP A 190 -35.73 16.89 -6.10
N MET A 191 -34.86 16.93 -5.09
CA MET A 191 -34.61 18.10 -4.25
C MET A 191 -34.08 19.30 -5.04
N THR A 192 -33.32 19.06 -6.10
CA THR A 192 -32.68 20.12 -6.90
C THR A 192 -33.42 20.42 -8.22
N ALA A 193 -34.48 19.69 -8.52
CA ALA A 193 -35.18 19.76 -9.80
C ALA A 193 -35.65 21.19 -10.18
N GLU A 194 -36.19 21.93 -9.20
CA GLU A 194 -36.63 23.31 -9.45
C GLU A 194 -35.44 24.24 -9.74
N SER A 195 -34.35 24.08 -8.97
CA SER A 195 -33.13 24.90 -9.16
C SER A 195 -32.42 24.60 -10.48
N PHE A 196 -32.53 23.39 -10.98
CA PHE A 196 -31.90 22.94 -12.24
C PHE A 196 -32.83 23.02 -13.45
N ALA A 197 -34.04 23.60 -13.29
CA ALA A 197 -35.01 23.68 -14.36
C ALA A 197 -34.42 24.36 -15.63
N GLY A 198 -34.57 23.70 -16.78
CA GLY A 198 -34.03 24.17 -18.06
C GLY A 198 -32.55 23.98 -18.30
N LYS A 199 -31.80 23.28 -17.36
CA LYS A 199 -30.44 22.85 -17.57
C LYS A 199 -30.39 21.39 -18.02
N ALA A 200 -29.48 21.08 -18.94
CA ALA A 200 -29.21 19.70 -19.30
C ALA A 200 -28.34 19.03 -18.21
N ALA A 201 -28.45 17.70 -18.07
CA ALA A 201 -27.56 16.93 -17.21
C ALA A 201 -26.11 17.03 -17.69
N ASP A 202 -25.19 17.14 -16.75
CA ASP A 202 -23.76 17.28 -17.02
C ASP A 202 -22.92 16.58 -15.92
N LEU A 203 -21.69 17.04 -15.68
CA LEU A 203 -20.83 16.56 -14.62
C LEU A 203 -21.43 16.70 -13.20
N THR A 204 -22.50 17.49 -13.04
CA THR A 204 -23.16 17.68 -11.73
C THR A 204 -23.75 16.38 -11.26
N GLU A 205 -24.46 15.66 -12.12
CA GLU A 205 -25.11 14.38 -11.79
C GLU A 205 -24.10 13.26 -11.61
N GLU A 206 -22.99 13.28 -12.37
CA GLU A 206 -21.88 12.35 -12.19
C GLU A 206 -21.22 12.55 -10.81
N ASN A 207 -20.88 13.79 -10.48
CA ASN A 207 -20.29 14.16 -9.19
C ASN A 207 -21.23 13.86 -8.01
N LEU A 208 -22.53 14.02 -8.20
CA LEU A 208 -23.52 13.73 -7.18
C LEU A 208 -23.52 12.24 -6.82
N GLN A 209 -23.45 11.34 -7.81
CA GLN A 209 -23.36 9.91 -7.56
C GLN A 209 -22.08 9.57 -6.77
N SER A 210 -20.94 10.15 -7.16
CA SER A 210 -19.67 9.95 -6.46
C SER A 210 -19.76 10.40 -4.99
N ARG A 211 -20.37 11.56 -4.72
CA ARG A 211 -20.57 12.06 -3.35
C ARG A 211 -21.53 11.22 -2.53
N VAL A 212 -22.59 10.69 -3.11
CA VAL A 212 -23.49 9.76 -2.42
C VAL A 212 -22.74 8.50 -2.01
N ARG A 213 -21.87 7.95 -2.87
CA ARG A 213 -20.98 6.82 -2.50
C ARG A 213 -20.05 7.18 -1.37
N GLY A 214 -19.39 8.33 -1.45
CA GLY A 214 -18.50 8.82 -0.41
C GLY A 214 -19.21 8.98 0.93
N THR A 215 -20.40 9.60 0.94
CA THR A 215 -21.21 9.75 2.15
C THR A 215 -21.64 8.40 2.73
N THR A 216 -22.00 7.42 1.89
CA THR A 216 -22.35 6.06 2.31
C THR A 216 -21.18 5.36 3.01
N LEU A 217 -19.97 5.43 2.41
CA LEU A 217 -18.77 4.86 3.05
C LEU A 217 -18.45 5.53 4.38
N MET A 218 -18.56 6.85 4.46
CA MET A 218 -18.33 7.59 5.72
C MET A 218 -19.39 7.26 6.79
N ALA A 219 -20.63 7.01 6.40
CA ALA A 219 -21.65 6.57 7.35
C ALA A 219 -21.32 5.19 7.96
N LEU A 220 -20.84 4.24 7.13
CA LEU A 220 -20.35 2.95 7.60
C LEU A 220 -19.11 3.11 8.50
N SER A 221 -18.15 3.91 8.06
CA SER A 221 -16.96 4.26 8.82
C SER A 221 -17.31 4.75 10.23
N ASN A 222 -18.16 5.75 10.33
CA ASN A 222 -18.58 6.32 11.62
C ASN A 222 -19.36 5.32 12.49
N LYS A 223 -20.15 4.47 11.86
CA LYS A 223 -21.02 3.52 12.60
C LYS A 223 -20.23 2.37 13.18
N PHE A 224 -19.25 1.86 12.44
CA PHE A 224 -18.52 0.65 12.78
C PHE A 224 -17.08 0.91 13.26
N GLY A 225 -16.60 2.14 13.17
CA GLY A 225 -15.20 2.48 13.49
C GLY A 225 -14.19 1.98 12.46
N TRP A 226 -14.59 1.84 11.18
CA TRP A 226 -13.73 1.38 10.11
C TRP A 226 -13.05 2.56 9.41
N MET A 227 -11.78 2.42 9.03
CA MET A 227 -11.12 3.43 8.20
C MET A 227 -11.51 3.24 6.74
N VAL A 228 -11.95 4.31 6.07
CA VAL A 228 -12.18 4.28 4.62
C VAL A 228 -10.85 4.35 3.89
N LEU A 229 -10.57 3.38 3.00
CA LEU A 229 -9.45 3.42 2.07
C LEU A 229 -9.92 3.98 0.73
N THR A 230 -9.21 4.99 0.22
CA THR A 230 -9.50 5.55 -1.10
C THR A 230 -8.77 4.78 -2.20
N THR A 231 -9.31 4.81 -3.40
CA THR A 231 -8.81 4.05 -4.54
C THR A 231 -8.22 4.91 -5.66
N GLY A 232 -8.11 6.23 -5.43
CA GLY A 232 -7.53 7.16 -6.40
C GLY A 232 -6.03 6.93 -6.62
N ASN A 233 -5.60 6.87 -7.87
CA ASN A 233 -4.21 6.70 -8.26
C ASN A 233 -3.56 8.04 -8.62
N LYS A 234 -2.23 8.05 -8.78
CA LYS A 234 -1.45 9.26 -9.09
C LYS A 234 -1.86 9.91 -10.40
N SER A 235 -2.18 9.12 -11.42
CA SER A 235 -2.57 9.65 -12.74
C SER A 235 -3.90 10.42 -12.68
N GLU A 236 -4.88 9.90 -11.95
CA GLU A 236 -6.16 10.55 -11.71
C GLU A 236 -5.98 11.86 -10.91
N LEU A 237 -5.21 11.81 -9.85
CA LEU A 237 -4.90 12.99 -9.02
C LEU A 237 -4.17 14.08 -9.82
N ALA A 238 -3.22 13.69 -10.68
CA ALA A 238 -2.41 14.62 -11.47
C ALA A 238 -3.23 15.39 -12.52
N VAL A 239 -4.29 14.79 -13.06
CA VAL A 239 -5.16 15.42 -14.08
C VAL A 239 -6.47 15.94 -13.49
N GLY A 240 -6.68 15.79 -12.19
CA GLY A 240 -7.92 16.20 -11.53
C GLY A 240 -9.15 15.34 -11.88
N TYR A 241 -8.93 14.09 -12.27
CA TYR A 241 -10.00 13.15 -12.59
C TYR A 241 -10.50 12.44 -11.33
N PHE A 242 -11.10 13.18 -10.44
CA PHE A 242 -11.73 12.71 -9.21
C PHE A 242 -12.75 13.72 -8.71
N THR A 243 -13.67 13.28 -7.88
CA THR A 243 -14.69 14.14 -7.27
C THR A 243 -14.35 14.44 -5.81
N LEU A 244 -14.17 15.73 -5.48
CA LEU A 244 -14.04 16.18 -4.09
C LEU A 244 -15.24 15.73 -3.26
N TYR A 245 -14.98 15.16 -2.08
CA TYR A 245 -15.98 14.59 -1.18
C TYR A 245 -16.75 13.39 -1.77
N GLY A 246 -16.27 12.83 -2.89
CA GLY A 246 -16.81 11.65 -3.54
C GLY A 246 -15.83 10.47 -3.42
N ASP A 247 -15.25 10.06 -4.54
CA ASP A 247 -14.28 8.98 -4.64
C ASP A 247 -12.93 9.30 -3.97
N SER A 248 -12.64 10.58 -3.72
CA SER A 248 -11.48 11.04 -2.95
C SER A 248 -11.67 10.96 -1.43
N VAL A 249 -12.88 10.61 -0.93
CA VAL A 249 -13.15 10.56 0.51
C VAL A 249 -12.50 9.35 1.17
N GLY A 250 -11.82 9.57 2.27
CA GLY A 250 -11.24 8.47 3.07
C GLY A 250 -10.14 8.93 4.01
N GLY A 251 -9.69 8.01 4.85
CA GLY A 251 -8.63 8.23 5.84
C GLY A 251 -7.23 7.95 5.30
N TYR A 252 -7.11 7.09 4.26
CA TYR A 252 -5.83 6.73 3.67
C TYR A 252 -5.95 6.41 2.18
N ALA A 253 -5.06 7.00 1.38
CA ALA A 253 -5.02 6.85 -0.08
C ALA A 253 -3.90 5.87 -0.47
N VAL A 254 -4.24 4.59 -0.54
CA VAL A 254 -3.29 3.46 -0.66
C VAL A 254 -2.38 3.58 -1.89
N ILE A 255 -2.95 3.96 -3.04
CA ILE A 255 -2.25 3.95 -4.34
C ILE A 255 -2.05 5.35 -4.95
N LYS A 256 -2.12 6.41 -4.11
CA LYS A 256 -1.99 7.81 -4.57
C LYS A 256 -0.68 8.13 -5.29
N ASP A 257 0.37 7.35 -5.02
CA ASP A 257 1.70 7.54 -5.60
C ASP A 257 1.97 6.63 -6.81
N LEU A 258 1.02 5.75 -7.18
CA LEU A 258 1.13 4.85 -8.32
C LEU A 258 0.58 5.47 -9.60
N LEU A 259 1.35 5.41 -10.68
CA LEU A 259 0.83 5.67 -12.02
C LEU A 259 -0.15 4.57 -12.43
N LYS A 260 -1.13 4.91 -13.27
CA LYS A 260 -2.13 3.94 -13.77
C LYS A 260 -1.48 2.71 -14.41
N THR A 261 -0.39 2.89 -15.13
CA THR A 261 0.39 1.79 -15.73
C THR A 261 0.94 0.84 -14.68
N THR A 262 1.49 1.37 -13.59
CA THR A 262 2.01 0.56 -12.47
C THR A 262 0.90 -0.18 -11.73
N VAL A 263 -0.32 0.38 -11.67
CA VAL A 263 -1.51 -0.34 -11.12
C VAL A 263 -1.76 -1.62 -11.90
N TYR A 264 -1.72 -1.59 -13.25
CA TYR A 264 -1.86 -2.79 -14.08
C TYR A 264 -0.75 -3.82 -13.85
N GLU A 265 0.49 -3.35 -13.75
CA GLU A 265 1.65 -4.21 -13.49
C GLU A 265 1.54 -4.91 -12.13
N LEU A 266 1.14 -4.18 -11.08
CA LEU A 266 0.94 -4.73 -9.74
C LEU A 266 -0.23 -5.72 -9.68
N CYS A 267 -1.33 -5.49 -10.40
CA CYS A 267 -2.43 -6.47 -10.46
C CYS A 267 -1.95 -7.81 -11.05
N ARG A 268 -1.16 -7.77 -12.12
CA ARG A 268 -0.55 -8.98 -12.70
C ARG A 268 0.47 -9.61 -11.74
N PHE A 269 1.26 -8.79 -11.05
CA PHE A 269 2.19 -9.26 -10.04
C PHE A 269 1.49 -9.98 -8.88
N VAL A 270 0.37 -9.45 -8.36
CA VAL A 270 -0.45 -10.10 -7.31
C VAL A 270 -0.90 -11.49 -7.77
N ASN A 271 -1.43 -11.62 -8.98
CA ASN A 271 -1.86 -12.90 -9.53
C ASN A 271 -0.70 -13.88 -9.71
N SER A 272 0.43 -13.40 -10.27
CA SER A 272 1.64 -14.21 -10.48
C SER A 272 2.22 -14.72 -9.15
N ARG A 273 2.33 -13.85 -8.15
CA ARG A 273 2.83 -14.19 -6.81
C ARG A 273 1.94 -15.21 -6.12
N ALA A 274 0.63 -15.09 -6.28
CA ALA A 274 -0.34 -16.03 -5.70
C ALA A 274 -0.40 -17.39 -6.44
N GLY A 275 0.15 -17.49 -7.64
CA GLY A 275 0.02 -18.66 -8.52
C GLY A 275 -1.43 -18.96 -8.94
N ARG A 276 -2.33 -17.98 -8.79
CA ARG A 276 -3.75 -18.08 -9.17
C ARG A 276 -4.32 -16.70 -9.45
N GLU A 277 -5.46 -16.66 -10.09
CA GLU A 277 -6.21 -15.44 -10.37
C GLU A 277 -6.89 -14.94 -9.09
N ILE A 278 -6.28 -13.93 -8.44
CA ILE A 278 -6.87 -13.17 -7.32
C ILE A 278 -7.74 -12.05 -7.88
N ILE A 279 -7.13 -11.21 -8.73
CA ILE A 279 -7.79 -10.12 -9.44
C ILE A 279 -8.24 -10.67 -10.78
N PRO A 280 -9.56 -10.70 -11.09
CA PRO A 280 -10.06 -11.26 -12.33
C PRO A 280 -9.40 -10.64 -13.56
N GLU A 281 -9.04 -11.47 -14.55
CA GLU A 281 -8.43 -11.00 -15.79
C GLU A 281 -9.35 -10.02 -16.53
N ALA A 282 -10.67 -10.20 -16.42
CA ALA A 282 -11.65 -9.26 -16.96
C ALA A 282 -11.48 -7.84 -16.37
N VAL A 283 -11.13 -7.71 -15.09
CA VAL A 283 -10.86 -6.42 -14.42
C VAL A 283 -9.59 -5.77 -14.96
N ILE A 284 -8.57 -6.60 -15.29
CA ILE A 284 -7.27 -6.12 -15.77
C ILE A 284 -7.35 -5.68 -17.25
N THR A 285 -8.19 -6.34 -18.04
CA THR A 285 -8.22 -6.16 -19.52
C THR A 285 -9.30 -5.23 -20.02
N LYS A 286 -10.38 -5.03 -19.24
CA LYS A 286 -11.46 -4.13 -19.66
C LYS A 286 -11.01 -2.67 -19.72
N PRO A 287 -11.54 -1.87 -20.67
CA PRO A 287 -11.27 -0.45 -20.72
C PRO A 287 -11.70 0.25 -19.41
N PRO A 288 -10.95 1.26 -18.95
CA PRO A 288 -11.37 2.07 -17.81
C PRO A 288 -12.70 2.77 -18.10
N SER A 289 -13.65 2.65 -17.16
CA SER A 289 -14.93 3.37 -17.21
C SER A 289 -15.32 3.80 -15.80
N ALA A 290 -15.85 4.99 -15.65
CA ALA A 290 -16.38 5.49 -14.39
C ALA A 290 -17.82 5.03 -14.11
N GLU A 291 -18.56 4.57 -15.16
CA GLU A 291 -19.97 4.14 -15.08
C GLU A 291 -20.89 5.15 -14.38
N LEU A 292 -20.69 6.44 -14.64
CA LEU A 292 -21.46 7.54 -14.05
C LEU A 292 -22.52 8.14 -14.98
N ARG A 293 -22.51 7.74 -16.26
CA ARG A 293 -23.42 8.18 -17.32
C ARG A 293 -23.69 7.02 -18.28
N PRO A 294 -24.73 7.13 -19.16
CA PRO A 294 -24.89 6.20 -20.26
C PRO A 294 -23.67 6.22 -21.19
N ASP A 295 -23.30 5.04 -21.71
CA ASP A 295 -22.24 4.89 -22.74
C ASP A 295 -22.68 5.53 -24.09
#